data_cb80c2b30c1515f0b1ed8698078b4d39
#
_entry.id   cb80c2b30c1515f0b1ed8698078b4d39
#
_cell.length_a   1.000
_cell.length_b   1.000
_cell.length_c   1.000
_cell.angle_alpha   90.00
_cell.angle_beta   90.00
_cell.angle_gamma   90.00
#
_symmetry.space_group_name_H-M   'P 1'
#
loop_
_entity.id
_entity.type
_entity.pdbx_description
1 polymer ?
#
loop_
_entity_poly.entity_id
_entity_poly.type
_entity_poly.pdbx_seq_one_letter_code
_entity_poly.pdbx_strand_id
1 'polypeptide(L)'
;FELTQEDLDFVHELVLDAGSPLTSDQLALRVIEEYQRRETSRMESELAKGKIYRPDKPYEVGQTLVFPVLDFSVGEITAIRPGENPEYGDFSVIEVQMNGGKREFAAGLQTPHRLNNGKGQGIVEEGALLTAKEIYALYRGEINESLLYALEEGERHTEFVQVGDYWLLTDMLADVHIGHLNIAEAMIEMQSRPLSAQEILKEIDVNADISQPMQVISINHALSNDARFDRVGNGSGHHWYLKRLEPQEALETPALLRPHQSRYNRALLSVELLQIEWELDDEWGESGIGSDVPAIVPSTSFTLIYPHRRHGTLPLSSRTRSFFPAGNEGRSMVTIIDGRWGKRFTAWVVHGGRYVSGLKEWMEEHNLPVGAQITLERTRNAGEVVIDFRPRRMKREWSRFAAAEANAMGITFEMNKIQITCEYDDYLIVSAEDAKQMDVQSQQVEKAGVSVDELVQQIVPELTKLSPQGTAHAKTVYSAVNMLWRCAPGP
;
A
#
# COMPACT_ATOMS: atom_id res chain seq x y z
N PHE A 1 22.15 6.82 -5.74
CA PHE A 1 22.14 5.84 -6.84
C PHE A 1 21.34 6.43 -8.00
N GLU A 2 21.98 6.69 -9.13
CA GLU A 2 21.34 7.19 -10.34
C GLU A 2 21.67 6.22 -11.48
N LEU A 3 20.67 5.83 -12.25
CA LEU A 3 20.86 4.99 -13.42
C LEU A 3 21.37 5.83 -14.59
N THR A 4 22.41 5.36 -15.23
CA THR A 4 22.98 5.98 -16.44
C THR A 4 22.28 5.45 -17.70
N GLN A 5 22.57 6.07 -18.86
CA GLN A 5 22.09 5.54 -20.14
C GLN A 5 22.60 4.12 -20.43
N GLU A 6 23.85 3.82 -20.05
CA GLU A 6 24.42 2.47 -20.19
C GLU A 6 23.67 1.43 -19.31
N ASP A 7 23.16 1.85 -18.15
CA ASP A 7 22.39 0.98 -17.30
C ASP A 7 21.00 0.72 -17.90
N LEU A 8 20.39 1.73 -18.53
CA LEU A 8 19.14 1.58 -19.26
C LEU A 8 19.30 0.70 -20.51
N ASP A 9 20.41 0.82 -21.23
CA ASP A 9 20.73 -0.11 -22.33
C ASP A 9 20.83 -1.55 -21.83
N PHE A 10 21.52 -1.73 -20.71
CA PHE A 10 21.64 -3.05 -20.08
C PHE A 10 20.27 -3.60 -19.63
N VAL A 11 19.43 -2.77 -19.00
CA VAL A 11 18.07 -3.18 -18.59
C VAL A 11 17.23 -3.57 -19.80
N HIS A 12 17.32 -2.78 -20.89
CA HIS A 12 16.61 -3.08 -22.14
C HIS A 12 17.03 -4.44 -22.72
N GLU A 13 18.34 -4.69 -22.87
CA GLU A 13 18.86 -5.96 -23.34
C GLU A 13 18.46 -7.12 -22.41
N LEU A 14 18.53 -6.91 -21.09
CA LEU A 14 18.17 -7.91 -20.10
C LEU A 14 16.70 -8.36 -20.22
N VAL A 15 15.78 -7.41 -20.40
CA VAL A 15 14.33 -7.70 -20.57
C VAL A 15 14.09 -8.38 -21.90
N LEU A 16 14.78 -7.93 -22.96
CA LEU A 16 14.69 -8.53 -24.30
C LEU A 16 15.18 -9.98 -24.31
N ASP A 17 16.35 -10.25 -23.73
CA ASP A 17 16.98 -11.58 -23.67
C ASP A 17 16.17 -12.54 -22.77
N ALA A 18 15.58 -12.03 -21.69
CA ALA A 18 14.73 -12.84 -20.83
C ALA A 18 13.47 -13.34 -21.57
N GLY A 19 12.97 -12.61 -22.56
CA GLY A 19 11.77 -12.95 -23.31
C GLY A 19 10.51 -13.10 -22.42
N SER A 20 10.60 -12.64 -21.18
CA SER A 20 9.57 -12.78 -20.16
C SER A 20 9.61 -11.59 -19.19
N PRO A 21 8.49 -11.27 -18.53
CA PRO A 21 8.42 -10.17 -17.57
C PRO A 21 9.39 -10.36 -16.41
N LEU A 22 10.03 -9.27 -15.98
CA LEU A 22 10.94 -9.24 -14.82
C LEU A 22 10.37 -8.33 -13.74
N THR A 23 10.51 -8.71 -12.48
CA THR A 23 10.10 -7.88 -11.34
C THR A 23 11.13 -6.76 -11.08
N SER A 24 10.69 -5.67 -10.42
CA SER A 24 11.59 -4.60 -9.99
C SER A 24 12.77 -5.13 -9.17
N ASP A 25 12.53 -6.10 -8.27
CA ASP A 25 13.56 -6.74 -7.46
C ASP A 25 14.58 -7.50 -8.34
N GLN A 26 14.11 -8.19 -9.38
CA GLN A 26 14.99 -8.89 -10.33
C GLN A 26 15.84 -7.93 -11.16
N LEU A 27 15.23 -6.86 -11.68
CA LEU A 27 15.95 -5.82 -12.42
C LEU A 27 17.00 -5.15 -11.55
N ALA A 28 16.63 -4.74 -10.33
CA ALA A 28 17.55 -4.10 -9.39
C ALA A 28 18.76 -4.98 -9.07
N LEU A 29 18.53 -6.25 -8.78
CA LEU A 29 19.62 -7.19 -8.51
C LEU A 29 20.57 -7.34 -9.71
N ARG A 30 20.04 -7.43 -10.92
CA ARG A 30 20.84 -7.56 -12.14
C ARG A 30 21.65 -6.30 -12.44
N VAL A 31 21.06 -5.13 -12.21
CA VAL A 31 21.77 -3.85 -12.36
C VAL A 31 22.92 -3.75 -11.37
N ILE A 32 22.74 -4.16 -10.12
CA ILE A 32 23.79 -4.18 -9.10
C ILE A 32 24.91 -5.16 -9.50
N GLU A 33 24.57 -6.38 -9.95
CA GLU A 33 25.53 -7.39 -10.43
C GLU A 33 26.36 -6.83 -11.60
N GLU A 34 25.72 -6.16 -12.56
CA GLU A 34 26.40 -5.56 -13.69
C GLU A 34 27.30 -4.40 -13.28
N TYR A 35 26.87 -3.57 -12.33
CA TYR A 35 27.70 -2.51 -11.76
C TYR A 35 28.96 -3.06 -11.11
N GLN A 36 28.83 -4.13 -10.32
CA GLN A 36 29.96 -4.80 -9.69
C GLN A 36 30.91 -5.42 -10.75
N ARG A 37 30.36 -6.02 -11.80
CA ARG A 37 31.12 -6.59 -12.91
C ARG A 37 31.94 -5.53 -13.66
N ARG A 38 31.31 -4.38 -13.99
CA ARG A 38 31.96 -3.26 -14.66
C ARG A 38 33.12 -2.69 -13.81
N GLU A 39 32.87 -2.48 -12.52
CA GLU A 39 33.88 -1.95 -11.62
C GLU A 39 35.06 -2.92 -11.42
N THR A 40 34.77 -4.20 -11.29
CA THR A 40 35.82 -5.24 -11.22
C THR A 40 36.66 -5.25 -12.51
N SER A 41 36.02 -5.23 -13.68
CA SER A 41 36.71 -5.20 -14.97
C SER A 41 37.55 -3.94 -15.15
N ARG A 42 37.05 -2.78 -14.68
CA ARG A 42 37.80 -1.53 -14.67
C ARG A 42 39.04 -1.61 -13.79
N MET A 43 38.91 -2.17 -12.56
CA MET A 43 40.02 -2.38 -11.65
C MET A 43 41.06 -3.32 -12.24
N GLU A 44 40.63 -4.43 -12.83
CA GLU A 44 41.54 -5.36 -13.51
C GLU A 44 42.30 -4.72 -14.68
N SER A 45 41.61 -3.90 -15.49
CA SER A 45 42.22 -3.16 -16.60
C SER A 45 43.23 -2.13 -16.10
N GLU A 46 42.98 -1.44 -15.02
CA GLU A 46 43.92 -0.51 -14.41
C GLU A 46 45.14 -1.24 -13.84
N LEU A 47 44.93 -2.40 -13.19
CA LEU A 47 46.01 -3.23 -12.66
C LEU A 47 46.89 -3.85 -13.76
N ALA A 48 46.32 -4.13 -14.93
CA ALA A 48 47.08 -4.71 -16.06
C ALA A 48 48.07 -3.72 -16.71
N LYS A 49 47.99 -2.42 -16.40
CA LYS A 49 48.91 -1.39 -16.98
C LYS A 49 50.32 -1.45 -16.47
N GLY A 50 50.62 -2.21 -15.39
CA GLY A 50 51.96 -2.34 -14.85
C GLY A 50 52.04 -3.31 -13.68
N LYS A 51 53.23 -3.45 -13.07
CA LYS A 51 53.37 -4.23 -11.86
C LYS A 51 52.81 -3.48 -10.66
N ILE A 52 52.05 -4.18 -9.80
CA ILE A 52 51.52 -3.57 -8.56
C ILE A 52 52.69 -3.22 -7.66
N TYR A 53 52.77 -1.97 -7.23
CA TYR A 53 53.79 -1.52 -6.29
C TYR A 53 53.62 -2.20 -4.92
N ARG A 54 54.74 -2.78 -4.43
CA ARG A 54 54.86 -3.39 -3.10
C ARG A 54 56.19 -2.99 -2.47
N PRO A 55 56.23 -2.42 -1.27
CA PRO A 55 57.47 -2.02 -0.62
C PRO A 55 58.49 -3.14 -0.39
N ASP A 56 58.05 -4.40 -0.27
CA ASP A 56 58.93 -5.57 -0.04
C ASP A 56 59.60 -6.10 -1.31
N LYS A 57 59.25 -5.62 -2.49
CA LYS A 57 59.81 -6.10 -3.76
C LYS A 57 60.95 -5.24 -4.25
N PRO A 58 61.96 -5.84 -4.87
CA PRO A 58 62.98 -5.12 -5.61
C PRO A 58 62.44 -4.72 -6.99
N TYR A 59 62.94 -3.61 -7.52
CA TYR A 59 62.57 -3.06 -8.81
C TYR A 59 63.77 -2.65 -9.63
N GLU A 60 63.59 -2.44 -10.93
CA GLU A 60 64.57 -1.96 -11.88
C GLU A 60 64.15 -0.69 -12.57
N VAL A 61 65.09 0.15 -12.98
CA VAL A 61 64.82 1.39 -13.75
C VAL A 61 64.14 1.03 -15.07
N GLY A 62 63.14 1.80 -15.46
CA GLY A 62 62.30 1.56 -16.64
C GLY A 62 61.10 0.66 -16.42
N GLN A 63 60.92 0.09 -15.22
CA GLN A 63 59.70 -0.67 -14.91
C GLN A 63 58.50 0.25 -14.65
N THR A 64 57.37 -0.15 -15.20
CA THR A 64 56.09 0.54 -14.95
C THR A 64 55.38 -0.08 -13.73
N LEU A 65 55.04 0.78 -12.78
CA LEU A 65 54.34 0.39 -11.56
C LEU A 65 52.91 1.02 -11.52
N VAL A 66 52.01 0.26 -10.94
CA VAL A 66 50.63 0.70 -10.62
C VAL A 66 50.54 0.82 -9.12
N PHE A 67 49.97 1.92 -8.65
CA PHE A 67 49.78 2.27 -7.24
C PHE A 67 48.30 2.26 -6.88
N PRO A 68 47.71 1.15 -6.44
CA PRO A 68 46.28 1.06 -6.13
C PRO A 68 45.82 2.08 -5.06
N VAL A 69 46.67 2.34 -4.05
CA VAL A 69 46.37 3.31 -2.96
C VAL A 69 46.41 4.76 -3.43
N LEU A 70 47.00 5.03 -4.60
CA LEU A 70 47.04 6.34 -5.26
C LEU A 70 46.11 6.36 -6.47
N ASP A 71 44.91 5.85 -6.32
CA ASP A 71 43.87 5.84 -7.33
C ASP A 71 44.32 5.19 -8.67
N PHE A 72 44.97 4.03 -8.54
CA PHE A 72 45.58 3.27 -9.67
C PHE A 72 46.53 4.09 -10.53
N SER A 73 47.14 5.14 -9.96
CA SER A 73 48.12 5.93 -10.70
C SER A 73 49.27 5.06 -11.22
N VAL A 74 49.63 5.27 -12.48
CA VAL A 74 50.72 4.57 -13.16
C VAL A 74 51.96 5.45 -13.17
N GLY A 75 53.12 4.88 -12.94
CA GLY A 75 54.39 5.62 -13.04
C GLY A 75 55.56 4.71 -13.44
N GLU A 76 56.56 5.30 -14.11
CA GLU A 76 57.79 4.64 -14.55
C GLU A 76 58.94 4.97 -13.61
N ILE A 77 59.72 3.98 -13.25
CA ILE A 77 60.87 4.15 -12.38
C ILE A 77 62.00 4.82 -13.16
N THR A 78 62.40 6.01 -12.72
CA THR A 78 63.44 6.82 -13.37
C THR A 78 64.80 6.65 -12.70
N ALA A 79 64.86 6.39 -11.40
CA ALA A 79 66.12 6.21 -10.68
C ALA A 79 65.92 5.30 -9.46
N ILE A 80 67.01 4.68 -9.01
CA ILE A 80 67.05 3.89 -7.77
C ILE A 80 68.30 4.33 -6.98
N ARG A 81 68.12 4.59 -5.69
CA ARG A 81 69.18 4.92 -4.77
C ARG A 81 69.10 4.08 -3.49
N PRO A 82 70.19 3.89 -2.73
CA PRO A 82 70.15 3.27 -1.40
C PRO A 82 69.25 4.09 -0.44
N GLY A 83 68.55 3.43 0.45
CA GLY A 83 67.89 4.04 1.57
C GLY A 83 68.86 4.46 2.66
N GLU A 84 68.60 5.58 3.34
CA GLU A 84 69.52 6.15 4.34
C GLU A 84 69.03 6.00 5.79
N ASN A 85 67.89 5.35 6.03
CA ASN A 85 67.36 5.18 7.37
C ASN A 85 67.69 3.80 7.96
N PRO A 86 68.62 3.72 8.94
CA PRO A 86 69.06 2.45 9.49
C PRO A 86 68.01 1.69 10.30
N GLU A 87 66.90 2.30 10.68
CA GLU A 87 65.80 1.63 11.39
C GLU A 87 65.09 0.58 10.53
N TYR A 88 65.18 0.72 9.21
CA TYR A 88 64.51 -0.16 8.23
C TYR A 88 65.46 -1.19 7.60
N GLY A 89 66.73 -1.22 8.03
CA GLY A 89 67.77 -2.09 7.47
C GLY A 89 68.17 -1.71 6.04
N ASP A 90 68.67 -2.68 5.24
CA ASP A 90 69.04 -2.45 3.86
C ASP A 90 67.79 -2.38 2.98
N PHE A 91 67.49 -1.23 2.40
CA PHE A 91 66.40 -1.00 1.44
C PHE A 91 66.84 -0.02 0.35
N SER A 92 66.08 0.06 -0.71
CA SER A 92 66.28 1.03 -1.79
C SER A 92 65.12 2.03 -1.84
N VAL A 93 65.39 3.19 -2.40
CA VAL A 93 64.38 4.21 -2.72
C VAL A 93 64.29 4.31 -4.25
N ILE A 94 63.14 4.11 -4.80
CA ILE A 94 62.83 4.27 -6.22
C ILE A 94 62.20 5.63 -6.47
N GLU A 95 62.73 6.35 -7.48
CA GLU A 95 62.11 7.57 -8.00
C GLU A 95 61.18 7.18 -9.14
N VAL A 96 59.92 7.54 -9.03
CA VAL A 96 58.87 7.18 -10.00
C VAL A 96 58.33 8.46 -10.63
N GLN A 97 58.36 8.53 -11.95
CA GLN A 97 57.72 9.60 -12.72
C GLN A 97 56.24 9.26 -12.89
N MET A 98 55.37 10.10 -12.31
CA MET A 98 53.91 10.01 -12.41
C MET A 98 53.35 11.23 -13.14
N ASN A 99 52.08 11.22 -13.53
CA ASN A 99 51.42 12.34 -14.21
C ASN A 99 51.44 13.66 -13.39
N GLY A 100 51.60 13.61 -12.07
CA GLY A 100 51.70 14.76 -11.17
C GLY A 100 53.12 15.14 -10.76
N GLY A 101 54.15 14.59 -11.41
CA GLY A 101 55.55 14.84 -11.09
C GLY A 101 56.27 13.59 -10.51
N LYS A 102 57.51 13.80 -10.09
CA LYS A 102 58.32 12.73 -9.50
C LYS A 102 57.96 12.50 -8.05
N ARG A 103 57.89 11.22 -7.64
CA ARG A 103 57.70 10.81 -6.25
C ARG A 103 58.67 9.67 -5.91
N GLU A 104 59.08 9.64 -4.64
CA GLU A 104 59.98 8.60 -4.13
C GLU A 104 59.18 7.60 -3.29
N PHE A 105 59.51 6.31 -3.47
CA PHE A 105 58.91 5.21 -2.75
C PHE A 105 60.00 4.19 -2.29
N ALA A 106 59.75 3.52 -1.16
CA ALA A 106 60.65 2.47 -0.66
C ALA A 106 60.53 1.18 -1.47
N ALA A 107 61.64 0.46 -1.66
CA ALA A 107 61.70 -0.85 -2.33
C ALA A 107 62.62 -1.82 -1.58
N GLY A 108 62.27 -3.08 -1.56
CA GLY A 108 63.08 -4.12 -0.88
C GLY A 108 63.04 -4.03 0.65
N LEU A 109 62.01 -3.38 1.24
CA LEU A 109 61.84 -3.30 2.69
C LEU A 109 61.67 -4.66 3.34
N GLN A 110 62.57 -4.99 4.31
CA GLN A 110 62.49 -6.22 5.09
C GLN A 110 61.52 -6.13 6.27
N THR A 111 61.17 -4.91 6.68
CA THR A 111 60.25 -4.66 7.79
C THR A 111 58.80 -4.82 7.37
N PRO A 112 57.91 -5.30 8.27
CA PRO A 112 56.49 -5.42 7.98
C PRO A 112 55.88 -4.05 7.59
N HIS A 113 55.29 -3.99 6.40
CA HIS A 113 54.62 -2.79 5.92
C HIS A 113 53.16 -3.11 5.55
N ARG A 114 52.24 -2.19 5.77
CA ARG A 114 50.82 -2.41 5.49
C ARG A 114 50.51 -2.82 4.07
N LEU A 115 51.29 -2.33 3.11
CA LEU A 115 51.13 -2.65 1.67
C LEU A 115 51.74 -4.02 1.29
N ASN A 116 52.49 -4.67 2.16
CA ASN A 116 53.11 -5.99 1.87
C ASN A 116 52.11 -7.14 2.11
N ASN A 117 51.14 -6.96 3.00
CA ASN A 117 50.26 -8.06 3.43
C ASN A 117 48.95 -8.15 2.64
N GLY A 118 48.83 -7.50 1.50
CA GLY A 118 47.60 -7.46 0.71
C GLY A 118 46.49 -6.63 1.36
N LYS A 119 46.46 -6.54 2.69
CA LYS A 119 45.44 -5.83 3.47
C LYS A 119 45.44 -4.29 3.37
N GLY A 120 46.52 -3.73 2.74
CA GLY A 120 46.63 -2.28 2.55
C GLY A 120 46.49 -1.83 1.11
N GLN A 121 46.21 -2.73 0.18
CA GLN A 121 46.23 -2.41 -1.25
C GLN A 121 44.89 -1.89 -1.78
N GLY A 122 43.83 -1.77 -0.96
CA GLY A 122 42.52 -1.45 -1.47
C GLY A 122 41.97 -2.49 -2.47
N ILE A 123 42.78 -3.55 -2.75
CA ILE A 123 42.33 -4.69 -3.52
C ILE A 123 41.44 -5.48 -2.58
N VAL A 124 40.22 -5.50 -2.90
CA VAL A 124 39.14 -6.17 -2.19
C VAL A 124 39.52 -7.66 -2.08
N GLU A 125 39.71 -8.13 -0.84
CA GLU A 125 39.64 -9.57 -0.61
C GLU A 125 38.27 -10.02 -1.13
N GLU A 126 38.20 -11.09 -1.93
CA GLU A 126 36.97 -11.68 -2.46
C GLU A 126 35.87 -11.93 -1.42
N GLY A 127 36.19 -11.77 -0.14
CA GLY A 127 35.24 -11.89 1.00
C GLY A 127 34.83 -10.58 1.66
N ALA A 128 35.20 -9.40 1.17
CA ALA A 128 34.90 -8.11 1.78
C ALA A 128 33.91 -7.23 0.96
N LEU A 129 33.60 -7.63 -0.27
CA LEU A 129 32.51 -6.96 -1.03
C LEU A 129 31.18 -7.55 -0.64
N LEU A 130 30.25 -6.66 -0.29
CA LEU A 130 28.85 -7.03 -0.13
C LEU A 130 28.34 -7.66 -1.45
N THR A 131 27.63 -8.75 -1.35
CA THR A 131 26.97 -9.36 -2.50
C THR A 131 25.87 -8.44 -3.02
N ALA A 132 25.46 -8.59 -4.28
CA ALA A 132 24.36 -7.81 -4.84
C ALA A 132 23.07 -7.91 -3.99
N LYS A 133 22.82 -9.08 -3.39
CA LYS A 133 21.66 -9.28 -2.50
C LYS A 133 21.79 -8.51 -1.19
N GLU A 134 22.98 -8.43 -0.61
CA GLU A 134 23.23 -7.67 0.62
C GLU A 134 23.13 -6.17 0.36
N ILE A 135 23.66 -5.67 -0.76
CA ILE A 135 23.53 -4.28 -1.19
C ILE A 135 22.06 -3.94 -1.38
N TYR A 136 21.32 -4.79 -2.10
CA TYR A 136 19.89 -4.58 -2.32
C TYR A 136 19.09 -4.59 -1.02
N ALA A 137 19.41 -5.49 -0.09
CA ALA A 137 18.73 -5.53 1.21
C ALA A 137 18.95 -4.26 2.05
N LEU A 138 20.15 -3.66 1.97
CA LEU A 138 20.47 -2.43 2.70
C LEU A 138 19.84 -1.17 2.10
N TYR A 139 19.77 -1.09 0.77
CA TYR A 139 19.39 0.12 0.03
C TYR A 139 18.15 -0.07 -0.85
N ARG A 140 17.31 -1.04 -0.54
CA ARG A 140 16.15 -1.43 -1.35
C ARG A 140 15.24 -0.26 -1.72
N GLY A 141 14.96 0.63 -0.75
CA GLY A 141 14.09 1.79 -0.98
C GLY A 141 14.66 2.74 -2.03
N GLU A 142 15.91 3.16 -1.84
CA GLU A 142 16.60 4.11 -2.72
C GLU A 142 16.83 3.54 -4.13
N ILE A 143 17.19 2.26 -4.21
CA ILE A 143 17.43 1.60 -5.50
C ILE A 143 16.12 1.46 -6.28
N ASN A 144 15.04 1.02 -5.64
CA ASN A 144 13.74 0.88 -6.31
C ASN A 144 13.17 2.23 -6.73
N GLU A 145 13.29 3.27 -5.90
CA GLU A 145 12.85 4.62 -6.24
C GLU A 145 13.60 5.15 -7.47
N SER A 146 14.93 4.99 -7.52
CA SER A 146 15.75 5.39 -8.65
C SER A 146 15.42 4.59 -9.93
N LEU A 147 15.20 3.27 -9.79
CA LEU A 147 14.81 2.41 -10.91
C LEU A 147 13.44 2.80 -11.47
N LEU A 148 12.44 2.99 -10.59
CA LEU A 148 11.10 3.43 -10.97
C LEU A 148 11.16 4.78 -11.71
N TYR A 149 11.85 5.76 -11.14
CA TYR A 149 12.00 7.06 -11.76
C TYR A 149 12.62 6.95 -13.18
N ALA A 150 13.68 6.15 -13.34
CA ALA A 150 14.36 6.02 -14.62
C ALA A 150 13.48 5.32 -15.68
N LEU A 151 12.65 4.34 -15.27
CA LEU A 151 11.81 3.58 -16.19
C LEU A 151 10.45 4.24 -16.47
N GLU A 152 9.89 5.03 -15.54
CA GLU A 152 8.58 5.69 -15.69
C GLU A 152 8.66 7.13 -16.17
N GLU A 153 9.69 7.89 -15.75
CA GLU A 153 9.81 9.32 -16.02
C GLU A 153 11.09 9.68 -16.80
N GLY A 154 12.03 8.73 -16.96
CA GLY A 154 13.29 8.93 -17.67
C GLY A 154 13.10 9.13 -19.18
N GLU A 155 14.20 9.48 -19.87
CA GLU A 155 14.18 9.76 -21.33
C GLU A 155 13.67 8.58 -22.18
N ARG A 156 13.80 7.34 -21.68
CA ARG A 156 13.37 6.11 -22.37
C ARG A 156 12.11 5.49 -21.78
N HIS A 157 11.32 6.23 -21.00
CA HIS A 157 10.11 5.74 -20.37
C HIS A 157 9.09 5.09 -21.33
N THR A 158 9.08 5.51 -22.62
CA THR A 158 8.18 4.94 -23.64
C THR A 158 8.55 3.52 -24.07
N GLU A 159 9.79 3.09 -23.82
CA GLU A 159 10.26 1.76 -24.19
C GLU A 159 9.86 0.70 -23.16
N PHE A 160 9.62 1.12 -21.92
CA PHE A 160 9.29 0.24 -20.82
C PHE A 160 7.82 0.39 -20.41
N VAL A 161 7.24 -0.70 -19.96
CA VAL A 161 5.87 -0.72 -19.43
C VAL A 161 5.82 -1.57 -18.17
N GLN A 162 5.17 -1.02 -17.14
CA GLN A 162 4.90 -1.75 -15.92
C GLN A 162 3.49 -2.34 -15.94
N VAL A 163 3.38 -3.62 -15.65
CA VAL A 163 2.09 -4.31 -15.50
C VAL A 163 2.08 -5.06 -14.17
N GLY A 164 1.44 -4.47 -13.16
CA GLY A 164 1.53 -4.92 -11.78
C GLY A 164 2.96 -4.75 -11.25
N ASP A 165 3.58 -5.85 -10.77
CA ASP A 165 4.96 -5.85 -10.26
C ASP A 165 6.00 -6.16 -11.35
N TYR A 166 5.59 -6.31 -12.60
CA TYR A 166 6.43 -6.76 -13.72
C TYR A 166 6.73 -5.64 -14.70
N TRP A 167 7.96 -5.66 -15.20
CA TRP A 167 8.47 -4.79 -16.26
C TRP A 167 8.68 -5.55 -17.54
N LEU A 168 8.37 -4.91 -18.67
CA LEU A 168 8.50 -5.42 -20.03
C LEU A 168 8.93 -4.29 -20.97
N LEU A 169 9.34 -4.66 -22.17
CA LEU A 169 9.42 -3.70 -23.26
C LEU A 169 8.04 -3.54 -23.92
N THR A 170 7.70 -2.33 -24.30
CA THR A 170 6.44 -2.00 -24.98
C THR A 170 6.23 -2.84 -26.24
N ASP A 171 7.31 -3.10 -27.00
CA ASP A 171 7.29 -3.89 -28.23
C ASP A 171 7.02 -5.40 -28.00
N MET A 172 7.14 -5.88 -26.76
CA MET A 172 6.81 -7.27 -26.40
C MET A 172 5.31 -7.48 -26.19
N LEU A 173 4.55 -6.41 -26.02
CA LEU A 173 3.09 -6.51 -25.84
C LEU A 173 2.41 -6.87 -27.15
N ALA A 174 1.35 -7.70 -27.04
CA ALA A 174 0.47 -7.97 -28.14
C ALA A 174 -0.37 -6.73 -28.49
N ASP A 175 -0.67 -6.53 -29.75
CA ASP A 175 -1.55 -5.46 -30.20
C ASP A 175 -3.00 -5.75 -29.78
N VAL A 176 -3.49 -5.03 -28.80
CA VAL A 176 -4.86 -5.09 -28.28
C VAL A 176 -5.63 -3.87 -28.78
N HIS A 177 -6.34 -4.02 -29.88
CA HIS A 177 -7.10 -2.91 -30.46
C HIS A 177 -8.47 -2.73 -29.78
N ILE A 178 -9.13 -1.59 -30.08
CA ILE A 178 -10.41 -1.20 -29.49
C ILE A 178 -11.53 -2.26 -29.65
N GLY A 179 -11.50 -3.06 -30.72
CA GLY A 179 -12.47 -4.15 -30.95
C GLY A 179 -12.37 -5.24 -29.87
N HIS A 180 -11.16 -5.58 -29.42
CA HIS A 180 -10.94 -6.53 -28.32
C HIS A 180 -11.51 -5.98 -27.01
N LEU A 181 -11.31 -4.68 -26.73
CA LEU A 181 -11.85 -4.02 -25.55
C LEU A 181 -13.39 -3.96 -25.57
N ASN A 182 -14.00 -3.78 -26.73
CA ASN A 182 -15.46 -3.82 -26.88
C ASN A 182 -16.03 -5.23 -26.60
N ILE A 183 -15.32 -6.29 -27.01
CA ILE A 183 -15.70 -7.67 -26.67
C ILE A 183 -15.60 -7.88 -25.16
N ALA A 184 -14.50 -7.44 -24.53
CA ALA A 184 -14.33 -7.52 -23.08
C ALA A 184 -15.46 -6.79 -22.33
N GLU A 185 -15.84 -5.59 -22.78
CA GLU A 185 -16.95 -4.83 -22.23
C GLU A 185 -18.28 -5.63 -22.31
N ALA A 186 -18.60 -6.16 -23.50
CA ALA A 186 -19.82 -6.94 -23.71
C ALA A 186 -19.84 -8.21 -22.83
N MET A 187 -18.71 -8.90 -22.68
CA MET A 187 -18.60 -10.09 -21.82
C MET A 187 -18.89 -9.76 -20.34
N ILE A 188 -18.28 -8.69 -19.83
CA ILE A 188 -18.49 -8.25 -18.44
C ILE A 188 -19.95 -7.86 -18.21
N GLU A 189 -20.54 -7.12 -19.15
CA GLU A 189 -21.94 -6.70 -19.08
C GLU A 189 -22.90 -7.90 -19.09
N MET A 190 -22.69 -8.86 -19.99
CA MET A 190 -23.52 -10.06 -20.09
C MET A 190 -23.42 -10.95 -18.83
N GLN A 191 -22.23 -11.09 -18.26
CA GLN A 191 -22.00 -11.94 -17.10
C GLN A 191 -22.30 -11.22 -15.78
N SER A 192 -22.39 -9.90 -15.79
CA SER A 192 -22.64 -9.03 -14.61
C SER A 192 -21.71 -9.34 -13.42
N ARG A 193 -20.47 -9.78 -13.70
CA ARG A 193 -19.43 -10.07 -12.71
C ARG A 193 -18.05 -9.67 -13.21
N PRO A 194 -17.09 -9.44 -12.33
CA PRO A 194 -15.71 -9.22 -12.72
C PRO A 194 -15.12 -10.43 -13.44
N LEU A 195 -14.33 -10.18 -14.50
CA LEU A 195 -13.65 -11.20 -15.31
C LEU A 195 -12.14 -11.05 -15.23
N SER A 196 -11.43 -12.15 -15.17
CA SER A 196 -9.98 -12.18 -15.31
C SER A 196 -9.58 -11.99 -16.79
N ALA A 197 -8.36 -11.49 -17.04
CA ALA A 197 -7.82 -11.41 -18.40
C ALA A 197 -7.79 -12.77 -19.10
N GLN A 198 -7.59 -13.87 -18.36
CA GLN A 198 -7.63 -15.23 -18.90
C GLN A 198 -9.02 -15.65 -19.36
N GLU A 199 -10.09 -15.22 -18.66
CA GLU A 199 -11.46 -15.47 -19.09
C GLU A 199 -11.80 -14.66 -20.35
N ILE A 200 -11.35 -13.41 -20.40
CA ILE A 200 -11.54 -12.52 -21.56
C ILE A 200 -10.83 -13.08 -22.79
N LEU A 201 -9.60 -13.58 -22.66
CA LEU A 201 -8.82 -14.19 -23.75
C LEU A 201 -9.47 -15.43 -24.38
N LYS A 202 -10.43 -16.08 -23.74
CA LYS A 202 -11.12 -17.23 -24.35
C LYS A 202 -12.02 -16.84 -25.54
N GLU A 203 -12.45 -15.59 -25.56
CA GLU A 203 -13.37 -15.06 -26.59
C GLU A 203 -12.69 -14.02 -27.50
N ILE A 204 -11.42 -13.69 -27.23
CA ILE A 204 -10.64 -12.73 -28.00
C ILE A 204 -9.44 -13.44 -28.61
N ASP A 205 -9.27 -13.34 -29.91
CA ASP A 205 -8.10 -13.84 -30.62
C ASP A 205 -7.04 -12.74 -30.70
N VAL A 206 -6.10 -12.79 -29.75
CA VAL A 206 -4.93 -11.93 -29.73
C VAL A 206 -3.76 -12.71 -30.29
N ASN A 207 -3.02 -12.16 -31.24
CA ASN A 207 -1.88 -12.74 -31.95
C ASN A 207 -1.33 -14.08 -31.39
N ALA A 208 -1.59 -15.18 -32.10
CA ALA A 208 -1.26 -16.53 -31.69
C ALA A 208 0.27 -16.82 -31.59
N ASP A 209 1.11 -15.94 -32.16
CA ASP A 209 2.56 -16.09 -32.12
C ASP A 209 3.17 -15.69 -30.75
N ILE A 210 2.36 -15.04 -29.90
CA ILE A 210 2.77 -14.57 -28.57
C ILE A 210 2.33 -15.59 -27.51
N SER A 211 3.22 -15.86 -26.54
CA SER A 211 2.92 -16.80 -25.45
C SER A 211 1.68 -16.39 -24.64
N GLN A 212 0.89 -17.36 -24.18
CA GLN A 212 -0.33 -17.10 -23.41
C GLN A 212 -0.11 -16.19 -22.18
N PRO A 213 0.96 -16.33 -21.38
CA PRO A 213 1.23 -15.39 -20.29
C PRO A 213 1.40 -13.94 -20.77
N MET A 214 2.05 -13.75 -21.93
CA MET A 214 2.27 -12.43 -22.50
C MET A 214 0.95 -11.83 -23.04
N GLN A 215 0.09 -12.65 -23.65
CA GLN A 215 -1.25 -12.22 -24.06
C GLN A 215 -2.08 -11.73 -22.85
N VAL A 216 -2.02 -12.45 -21.70
CA VAL A 216 -2.69 -12.05 -20.44
C VAL A 216 -2.18 -10.68 -19.96
N ILE A 217 -0.87 -10.47 -20.03
CA ILE A 217 -0.25 -9.21 -19.62
C ILE A 217 -0.69 -8.08 -20.55
N SER A 218 -0.69 -8.30 -21.87
CA SER A 218 -1.10 -7.32 -22.87
C SER A 218 -2.56 -6.89 -22.69
N ILE A 219 -3.46 -7.85 -22.44
CA ILE A 219 -4.87 -7.56 -22.13
C ILE A 219 -4.98 -6.76 -20.81
N ASN A 220 -4.27 -7.16 -19.77
CA ASN A 220 -4.29 -6.41 -18.50
C ASN A 220 -3.79 -4.97 -18.70
N HIS A 221 -2.73 -4.78 -19.47
CA HIS A 221 -2.21 -3.45 -19.80
C HIS A 221 -3.24 -2.62 -20.58
N ALA A 222 -3.83 -3.18 -21.64
CA ALA A 222 -4.82 -2.48 -22.45
C ALA A 222 -6.07 -2.09 -21.64
N LEU A 223 -6.57 -2.99 -20.78
CA LEU A 223 -7.71 -2.72 -19.91
C LEU A 223 -7.39 -1.67 -18.86
N SER A 224 -6.15 -1.64 -18.31
CA SER A 224 -5.74 -0.63 -17.33
C SER A 224 -5.65 0.78 -17.92
N ASN A 225 -5.42 0.89 -19.22
CA ASN A 225 -5.31 2.17 -19.92
C ASN A 225 -6.65 2.66 -20.53
N ASP A 226 -7.72 1.87 -20.42
CA ASP A 226 -9.04 2.26 -20.90
C ASP A 226 -9.95 2.67 -19.74
N ALA A 227 -10.41 3.91 -19.74
CA ALA A 227 -11.21 4.52 -18.68
C ALA A 227 -12.56 3.82 -18.38
N ARG A 228 -13.03 2.92 -19.26
CA ARG A 228 -14.27 2.14 -19.07
C ARG A 228 -14.12 1.07 -18.01
N PHE A 229 -12.89 0.53 -17.85
CA PHE A 229 -12.62 -0.61 -17.00
C PHE A 229 -12.02 -0.17 -15.65
N ASP A 230 -12.28 -0.96 -14.64
CA ASP A 230 -11.69 -0.80 -13.33
C ASP A 230 -11.22 -2.14 -12.76
N ARG A 231 -10.20 -2.09 -11.93
CA ARG A 231 -9.66 -3.25 -11.22
C ARG A 231 -10.49 -3.54 -9.99
N VAL A 232 -11.07 -4.72 -9.94
CA VAL A 232 -11.89 -5.19 -8.82
C VAL A 232 -11.31 -6.50 -8.29
N GLY A 233 -11.07 -6.57 -6.99
CA GLY A 233 -10.71 -7.82 -6.32
C GLY A 233 -11.94 -8.72 -6.16
N ASN A 234 -11.73 -10.04 -6.20
CA ASN A 234 -12.76 -11.02 -5.84
C ASN A 234 -12.22 -12.11 -4.89
N GLY A 235 -11.12 -11.82 -4.19
CA GLY A 235 -10.45 -12.74 -3.27
C GLY A 235 -9.44 -13.69 -3.93
N SER A 236 -9.38 -13.78 -5.26
CA SER A 236 -8.48 -14.70 -6.00
C SER A 236 -7.54 -14.03 -7.00
N GLY A 237 -7.49 -12.71 -7.02
CA GLY A 237 -6.62 -11.94 -7.93
C GLY A 237 -7.28 -10.69 -8.50
N HIS A 238 -6.63 -10.11 -9.51
CA HIS A 238 -7.15 -8.94 -10.20
C HIS A 238 -8.15 -9.36 -11.27
N HIS A 239 -9.33 -8.77 -11.20
CA HIS A 239 -10.40 -8.94 -12.16
C HIS A 239 -10.81 -7.58 -12.70
N TRP A 240 -11.37 -7.57 -13.90
CA TRP A 240 -11.81 -6.36 -14.58
C TRP A 240 -13.33 -6.24 -14.52
N TYR A 241 -13.81 -5.04 -14.23
CA TYR A 241 -15.22 -4.71 -14.22
C TYR A 241 -15.46 -3.39 -14.94
N LEU A 242 -16.72 -3.07 -15.22
CA LEU A 242 -17.08 -1.82 -15.88
C LEU A 242 -17.38 -0.75 -14.85
N LYS A 243 -16.61 0.32 -14.86
CA LYS A 243 -16.74 1.45 -13.94
C LYS A 243 -18.15 2.04 -13.91
N ARG A 244 -18.85 2.06 -15.06
CA ARG A 244 -20.24 2.53 -15.17
C ARG A 244 -21.28 1.65 -14.47
N LEU A 245 -20.94 0.39 -14.18
CA LEU A 245 -21.80 -0.56 -13.46
C LEU A 245 -21.52 -0.59 -11.96
N GLU A 246 -20.50 0.11 -11.50
CA GLU A 246 -20.19 0.24 -10.08
C GLU A 246 -21.13 1.27 -9.42
N PRO A 247 -21.65 0.98 -8.22
CA PRO A 247 -22.48 1.95 -7.49
C PRO A 247 -21.64 3.15 -7.03
N GLN A 248 -22.26 4.31 -6.97
CA GLN A 248 -21.56 5.54 -6.62
C GLN A 248 -20.90 5.46 -5.24
N GLU A 249 -21.53 4.78 -4.28
CA GLU A 249 -21.01 4.57 -2.93
C GLU A 249 -19.76 3.66 -2.91
N ALA A 250 -19.51 2.89 -3.97
CA ALA A 250 -18.26 2.16 -4.12
C ALA A 250 -17.17 3.00 -4.79
N LEU A 251 -17.56 3.89 -5.71
CA LEU A 251 -16.63 4.78 -6.42
C LEU A 251 -16.15 5.93 -5.55
N GLU A 252 -17.05 6.50 -4.75
CA GLU A 252 -16.77 7.65 -3.90
C GLU A 252 -17.26 7.41 -2.47
N THR A 253 -16.35 7.56 -1.50
CA THR A 253 -16.72 7.43 -0.08
C THR A 253 -17.68 8.56 0.32
N PRO A 254 -18.89 8.24 0.82
CA PRO A 254 -19.82 9.23 1.34
C PRO A 254 -19.20 10.10 2.43
N ALA A 255 -19.58 11.39 2.50
CA ALA A 255 -19.01 12.32 3.46
C ALA A 255 -19.13 11.83 4.92
N LEU A 256 -20.32 11.32 5.31
CA LEU A 256 -20.55 10.76 6.64
C LEU A 256 -19.77 9.48 6.97
N LEU A 257 -19.02 8.90 6.02
CA LEU A 257 -18.13 7.76 6.27
C LEU A 257 -16.64 8.16 6.24
N ARG A 258 -16.33 9.41 5.89
CA ARG A 258 -14.95 9.92 5.89
C ARG A 258 -14.56 10.33 7.31
N PRO A 259 -13.54 9.71 7.92
CA PRO A 259 -13.18 10.05 9.30
C PRO A 259 -12.51 11.41 9.38
N HIS A 260 -12.88 12.18 10.36
CA HIS A 260 -12.16 13.38 10.76
C HIS A 260 -11.18 13.00 11.87
N GLN A 261 -9.89 13.26 11.62
CA GLN A 261 -8.85 12.97 12.60
C GLN A 261 -8.87 14.00 13.72
N SER A 262 -9.08 13.55 14.94
CA SER A 262 -8.94 14.36 16.16
C SER A 262 -7.79 13.80 16.99
N ARG A 263 -6.91 14.68 17.44
CA ARG A 263 -5.80 14.30 18.33
C ARG A 263 -6.34 14.16 19.77
N TYR A 264 -6.12 13.01 20.37
CA TYR A 264 -6.44 12.76 21.78
C TYR A 264 -5.37 11.91 22.43
N ASN A 265 -5.35 11.89 23.77
CA ASN A 265 -4.43 11.04 24.50
C ASN A 265 -5.18 9.84 25.09
N ARG A 266 -5.07 8.69 24.46
CA ARG A 266 -5.75 7.45 24.86
C ARG A 266 -5.42 7.02 26.29
N ALA A 267 -4.26 7.38 26.83
CA ALA A 267 -3.86 7.06 28.21
C ALA A 267 -4.71 7.79 29.26
N LEU A 268 -5.47 8.82 28.88
CA LEU A 268 -6.38 9.54 29.77
C LEU A 268 -7.77 8.89 29.86
N LEU A 269 -8.09 7.93 29.01
CA LEU A 269 -9.37 7.24 29.04
C LEU A 269 -9.46 6.32 30.26
N SER A 270 -10.60 6.36 30.96
CA SER A 270 -10.89 5.41 32.03
C SER A 270 -11.12 4.00 31.48
N VAL A 271 -11.05 2.99 32.34
CA VAL A 271 -11.29 1.59 31.95
C VAL A 271 -12.69 1.41 31.33
N GLU A 272 -13.69 2.11 31.88
CA GLU A 272 -15.07 2.07 31.40
C GLU A 272 -15.17 2.66 29.98
N LEU A 273 -14.47 3.76 29.68
CA LEU A 273 -14.44 4.36 28.36
C LEU A 273 -13.69 3.49 27.35
N LEU A 274 -12.58 2.86 27.74
CA LEU A 274 -11.89 1.88 26.92
C LEU A 274 -12.74 0.64 26.62
N GLN A 275 -13.57 0.21 27.57
CA GLN A 275 -14.53 -0.85 27.36
C GLN A 275 -15.61 -0.45 26.33
N ILE A 276 -16.13 0.78 26.43
CA ILE A 276 -17.08 1.32 25.45
C ILE A 276 -16.44 1.40 24.05
N GLU A 277 -15.21 1.89 23.94
CA GLU A 277 -14.46 1.90 22.68
C GLU A 277 -14.35 0.48 22.06
N TRP A 278 -14.02 -0.51 22.88
CA TRP A 278 -13.93 -1.90 22.45
C TRP A 278 -15.30 -2.49 22.05
N GLU A 279 -16.37 -2.13 22.75
CA GLU A 279 -17.73 -2.58 22.44
C GLU A 279 -18.26 -2.00 21.13
N LEU A 280 -17.96 -0.72 20.87
CA LEU A 280 -18.34 -0.03 19.64
C LEU A 280 -17.66 -0.62 18.42
N ASP A 281 -16.40 -1.08 18.55
CA ASP A 281 -15.61 -1.69 17.48
C ASP A 281 -15.67 -0.88 16.17
N ASP A 282 -15.45 0.42 16.31
CA ASP A 282 -15.45 1.35 15.18
C ASP A 282 -14.29 1.06 14.21
N GLU A 283 -14.53 1.13 12.91
CA GLU A 283 -13.54 0.84 11.87
C GLU A 283 -12.36 1.82 11.86
N TRP A 284 -12.51 2.98 12.50
CA TRP A 284 -11.47 3.99 12.65
C TRP A 284 -10.89 4.04 14.07
N GLY A 285 -11.37 3.19 14.98
CA GLY A 285 -10.87 3.09 16.34
C GLY A 285 -9.46 2.52 16.44
N GLU A 286 -8.68 2.97 17.42
CA GLU A 286 -7.30 2.48 17.65
C GLU A 286 -7.25 1.05 18.19
N SER A 287 -8.31 0.55 18.79
CA SER A 287 -8.39 -0.83 19.29
C SER A 287 -8.24 -1.90 18.19
N GLY A 288 -8.35 -1.50 16.91
CA GLY A 288 -8.19 -2.36 15.74
C GLY A 288 -6.83 -2.28 15.04
N ILE A 289 -5.91 -1.41 15.46
CA ILE A 289 -4.60 -1.17 14.81
C ILE A 289 -3.50 -2.18 15.24
N GLY A 290 -3.86 -3.24 15.95
CA GLY A 290 -2.90 -4.32 16.24
C GLY A 290 -2.57 -5.13 14.98
N SER A 291 -1.28 -5.43 14.78
CA SER A 291 -0.73 -6.22 13.68
C SER A 291 -1.12 -7.72 13.72
N ASP A 292 -1.96 -8.13 14.62
CA ASP A 292 -2.39 -9.52 14.72
C ASP A 292 -3.42 -9.81 13.64
N VAL A 293 -3.12 -10.82 12.83
CA VAL A 293 -4.09 -11.39 11.88
C VAL A 293 -5.33 -11.77 12.68
N PRO A 294 -6.51 -11.17 12.37
CA PRO A 294 -7.70 -11.45 13.18
C PRO A 294 -7.99 -12.93 13.16
N ALA A 295 -8.28 -13.48 14.34
CA ALA A 295 -8.64 -14.90 14.45
C ALA A 295 -9.80 -15.21 13.50
N ILE A 296 -9.68 -16.32 12.76
CA ILE A 296 -10.76 -16.78 11.88
C ILE A 296 -11.89 -17.32 12.78
N VAL A 297 -12.91 -16.50 12.96
CA VAL A 297 -14.12 -16.86 13.71
C VAL A 297 -15.26 -17.23 12.75
N PRO A 298 -16.15 -18.17 13.13
CA PRO A 298 -17.25 -18.59 12.27
C PRO A 298 -18.33 -17.52 12.11
N SER A 299 -18.55 -16.72 13.15
CA SER A 299 -19.52 -15.62 13.16
C SER A 299 -19.05 -14.48 14.03
N THR A 300 -19.55 -13.28 13.73
CA THR A 300 -19.36 -12.08 14.55
C THR A 300 -20.60 -11.21 14.51
N SER A 301 -20.69 -10.24 15.42
CA SER A 301 -21.76 -9.24 15.41
C SER A 301 -21.18 -7.84 15.56
N PHE A 302 -21.87 -6.88 15.00
CA PHE A 302 -21.62 -5.45 15.15
C PHE A 302 -22.93 -4.68 15.34
N THR A 303 -22.84 -3.46 15.83
CA THR A 303 -23.99 -2.59 16.02
C THR A 303 -24.03 -1.53 14.94
N LEU A 304 -25.21 -1.36 14.31
CA LEU A 304 -25.40 -0.46 13.19
C LEU A 304 -25.50 0.99 13.67
N ILE A 305 -24.53 1.82 13.35
CA ILE A 305 -24.53 3.27 13.66
C ILE A 305 -25.19 4.09 12.54
N TYR A 306 -25.54 5.36 12.83
CA TYR A 306 -26.25 6.21 11.89
C TYR A 306 -25.57 6.36 10.52
N PRO A 307 -24.26 6.63 10.39
CA PRO A 307 -23.60 6.74 9.09
C PRO A 307 -23.80 5.52 8.20
N HIS A 308 -23.60 4.33 8.76
CA HIS A 308 -23.76 3.07 8.04
C HIS A 308 -25.23 2.79 7.69
N ARG A 309 -26.18 3.07 8.62
CA ARG A 309 -27.61 2.93 8.32
C ARG A 309 -28.07 3.90 7.22
N ARG A 310 -27.55 5.13 7.23
CA ARG A 310 -27.87 6.17 6.25
C ARG A 310 -27.45 5.79 4.83
N HIS A 311 -26.26 5.24 4.69
CA HIS A 311 -25.67 4.88 3.39
C HIS A 311 -25.85 3.42 3.00
N GLY A 312 -26.48 2.59 3.84
CA GLY A 312 -26.65 1.16 3.57
C GLY A 312 -25.31 0.44 3.48
N THR A 313 -24.43 0.69 4.45
CA THR A 313 -23.09 0.11 4.53
C THR A 313 -22.89 -0.65 5.86
N LEU A 314 -21.85 -1.43 5.95
CA LEU A 314 -21.35 -2.00 7.21
C LEU A 314 -19.87 -1.68 7.42
N PRO A 315 -19.39 -1.53 8.66
CA PRO A 315 -18.00 -1.20 8.95
C PRO A 315 -17.07 -2.39 8.69
N LEU A 316 -15.85 -2.13 8.20
CA LEU A 316 -14.72 -3.06 8.20
C LEU A 316 -13.88 -2.87 9.46
N SER A 317 -14.50 -3.14 10.59
CA SER A 317 -13.90 -3.03 11.93
C SER A 317 -12.94 -4.19 12.23
N SER A 318 -12.35 -4.21 13.41
CA SER A 318 -11.48 -5.30 13.86
C SER A 318 -12.17 -6.67 13.83
N ARG A 319 -13.48 -6.72 14.10
CA ARG A 319 -14.28 -7.97 14.15
C ARG A 319 -14.80 -8.39 12.78
N THR A 320 -15.15 -7.43 11.91
CA THR A 320 -15.84 -7.70 10.65
C THR A 320 -14.90 -7.88 9.46
N ARG A 321 -13.76 -7.18 9.41
CA ARG A 321 -12.83 -7.21 8.28
C ARG A 321 -12.39 -8.60 7.84
N SER A 322 -12.27 -9.54 8.79
CA SER A 322 -11.81 -10.90 8.48
C SER A 322 -12.82 -11.72 7.65
N PHE A 323 -14.07 -11.29 7.55
CA PHE A 323 -15.13 -11.94 6.76
C PHE A 323 -15.05 -11.61 5.28
N PHE A 324 -14.31 -10.59 4.91
CA PHE A 324 -14.22 -10.06 3.57
C PHE A 324 -12.82 -10.26 2.98
N PRO A 325 -12.67 -10.20 1.64
CA PRO A 325 -11.36 -10.25 1.02
C PRO A 325 -10.40 -9.23 1.63
N ALA A 326 -9.15 -9.63 1.80
CA ALA A 326 -8.11 -8.72 2.28
C ALA A 326 -7.67 -7.78 1.15
N GLY A 327 -7.35 -6.53 1.50
CA GLY A 327 -6.83 -5.50 0.61
C GLY A 327 -6.55 -4.24 1.41
N ASN A 328 -5.60 -3.44 0.93
CA ASN A 328 -5.29 -2.14 1.53
C ASN A 328 -5.90 -0.99 0.72
N GLU A 329 -6.04 -1.18 -0.57
CA GLU A 329 -6.56 -0.20 -1.51
C GLU A 329 -7.49 -0.87 -2.52
N GLY A 330 -8.24 -0.04 -3.25
CA GLY A 330 -9.18 -0.51 -4.26
C GLY A 330 -10.49 -1.07 -3.70
N ARG A 331 -11.14 -1.87 -4.53
CA ARG A 331 -12.48 -2.40 -4.26
C ARG A 331 -12.55 -3.91 -4.55
N SER A 332 -13.41 -4.60 -3.82
CA SER A 332 -13.69 -6.02 -4.07
C SER A 332 -15.18 -6.27 -4.11
N MET A 333 -15.62 -7.07 -5.07
CA MET A 333 -17.01 -7.51 -5.16
C MET A 333 -17.20 -8.78 -4.33
N VAL A 334 -18.27 -8.82 -3.55
CA VAL A 334 -18.64 -9.98 -2.73
C VAL A 334 -20.14 -10.27 -2.86
N THR A 335 -20.52 -11.50 -2.59
CA THR A 335 -21.93 -11.91 -2.53
C THR A 335 -22.38 -11.94 -1.08
N ILE A 336 -23.40 -11.17 -0.75
CA ILE A 336 -24.06 -11.25 0.54
C ILE A 336 -25.30 -12.14 0.42
N ILE A 337 -25.50 -12.98 1.42
CA ILE A 337 -26.66 -13.88 1.53
C ILE A 337 -27.48 -13.44 2.72
N ASP A 338 -28.73 -13.06 2.50
CA ASP A 338 -29.68 -12.80 3.58
C ASP A 338 -29.98 -14.09 4.35
N GLY A 339 -29.61 -14.12 5.61
CA GLY A 339 -29.84 -15.28 6.49
C GLY A 339 -31.31 -15.56 6.76
N ARG A 340 -32.22 -14.59 6.52
CA ARG A 340 -33.67 -14.74 6.73
C ARG A 340 -34.37 -15.39 5.53
N TRP A 341 -34.11 -14.83 4.35
CA TRP A 341 -34.85 -15.21 3.14
C TRP A 341 -33.99 -15.95 2.11
N GLY A 342 -32.69 -16.08 2.36
CA GLY A 342 -31.75 -16.70 1.42
C GLY A 342 -31.53 -15.90 0.15
N LYS A 343 -31.99 -14.64 0.08
CA LYS A 343 -31.78 -13.73 -1.05
C LYS A 343 -30.30 -13.44 -1.18
N ARG A 344 -29.77 -13.54 -2.40
CA ARG A 344 -28.36 -13.24 -2.71
C ARG A 344 -28.31 -11.87 -3.40
N PHE A 345 -27.38 -11.04 -2.99
CA PHE A 345 -27.14 -9.76 -3.64
C PHE A 345 -25.66 -9.40 -3.61
N THR A 346 -25.28 -8.50 -4.51
CA THR A 346 -23.91 -8.04 -4.63
C THR A 346 -23.65 -6.91 -3.64
N ALA A 347 -22.47 -6.97 -3.01
CA ALA A 347 -21.96 -5.90 -2.17
C ALA A 347 -20.51 -5.58 -2.56
N TRP A 348 -20.05 -4.39 -2.18
CA TRP A 348 -18.76 -3.85 -2.54
C TRP A 348 -17.94 -3.53 -1.30
N VAL A 349 -16.81 -4.19 -1.15
CA VAL A 349 -15.82 -3.91 -0.11
C VAL A 349 -14.96 -2.75 -0.59
N VAL A 350 -15.02 -1.63 0.10
CA VAL A 350 -14.22 -0.41 -0.16
C VAL A 350 -13.10 -0.35 0.88
N HIS A 351 -11.92 -0.85 0.51
CA HIS A 351 -10.83 -1.03 1.45
C HIS A 351 -10.33 0.28 2.06
N GLY A 352 -10.08 1.30 1.23
CA GLY A 352 -9.63 2.62 1.69
C GLY A 352 -10.66 3.34 2.57
N GLY A 353 -11.96 3.11 2.32
CA GLY A 353 -13.06 3.67 3.10
C GLY A 353 -13.44 2.85 4.33
N ARG A 354 -12.88 1.63 4.48
CA ARG A 354 -13.15 0.68 5.56
C ARG A 354 -14.64 0.35 5.75
N TYR A 355 -15.36 0.15 4.65
CA TYR A 355 -16.77 -0.26 4.71
C TYR A 355 -17.13 -1.21 3.56
N VAL A 356 -18.27 -1.88 3.71
CA VAL A 356 -18.92 -2.64 2.62
C VAL A 356 -20.24 -1.95 2.28
N SER A 357 -20.46 -1.62 1.00
CA SER A 357 -21.69 -0.99 0.49
C SER A 357 -22.62 -2.00 -0.20
N GLY A 358 -23.85 -1.58 -0.46
CA GLY A 358 -24.85 -2.40 -1.15
C GLY A 358 -25.91 -3.04 -0.25
N LEU A 359 -25.98 -2.65 1.03
CA LEU A 359 -26.91 -3.24 2.00
C LEU A 359 -28.17 -2.40 2.23
N LYS A 360 -28.35 -1.28 1.52
CA LYS A 360 -29.44 -0.33 1.78
C LYS A 360 -30.82 -0.97 1.64
N GLU A 361 -31.06 -1.67 0.53
CA GLU A 361 -32.34 -2.36 0.30
C GLU A 361 -32.61 -3.42 1.36
N TRP A 362 -31.61 -4.22 1.72
CA TRP A 362 -31.73 -5.23 2.76
C TRP A 362 -32.09 -4.62 4.12
N MET A 363 -31.44 -3.52 4.51
CA MET A 363 -31.76 -2.81 5.75
C MET A 363 -33.14 -2.19 5.74
N GLU A 364 -33.64 -1.74 4.59
CA GLU A 364 -34.98 -1.18 4.41
C GLU A 364 -36.06 -2.26 4.40
N GLU A 365 -35.85 -3.37 3.67
CA GLU A 365 -36.74 -4.55 3.64
C GLU A 365 -36.99 -5.11 5.03
N HIS A 366 -35.97 -5.13 5.88
CA HIS A 366 -36.07 -5.62 7.26
C HIS A 366 -36.41 -4.55 8.31
N ASN A 367 -36.58 -3.29 7.88
CA ASN A 367 -36.87 -2.15 8.77
C ASN A 367 -35.87 -2.03 9.93
N LEU A 368 -34.57 -2.20 9.67
CA LEU A 368 -33.56 -2.16 10.69
C LEU A 368 -33.31 -0.71 11.16
N PRO A 369 -33.42 -0.43 12.46
CA PRO A 369 -33.13 0.88 13.01
C PRO A 369 -31.61 1.10 13.19
N VAL A 370 -31.22 2.34 13.46
CA VAL A 370 -29.92 2.63 14.07
C VAL A 370 -29.85 1.93 15.42
N GLY A 371 -28.71 1.36 15.77
CA GLY A 371 -28.55 0.55 16.97
C GLY A 371 -28.84 -0.95 16.78
N ALA A 372 -29.39 -1.38 15.62
CA ALA A 372 -29.64 -2.79 15.35
C ALA A 372 -28.38 -3.64 15.44
N GLN A 373 -28.48 -4.81 16.06
CA GLN A 373 -27.39 -5.79 16.11
C GLN A 373 -27.43 -6.69 14.88
N ILE A 374 -26.39 -6.61 14.08
CA ILE A 374 -26.20 -7.35 12.84
C ILE A 374 -25.18 -8.46 13.08
N THR A 375 -25.42 -9.64 12.52
CA THR A 375 -24.52 -10.81 12.60
C THR A 375 -23.99 -11.13 11.21
N LEU A 376 -22.70 -11.43 11.12
CA LEU A 376 -22.04 -11.98 9.95
C LEU A 376 -21.63 -13.42 10.22
N GLU A 377 -21.86 -14.31 9.24
CA GLU A 377 -21.46 -15.70 9.31
C GLU A 377 -20.67 -16.09 8.05
N ARG A 378 -19.61 -16.88 8.25
CA ARG A 378 -18.81 -17.40 7.14
C ARG A 378 -19.56 -18.49 6.41
N THR A 379 -19.41 -18.50 5.10
CA THR A 379 -19.77 -19.65 4.26
C THR A 379 -18.55 -20.51 3.96
N ARG A 380 -18.77 -21.63 3.26
CA ARG A 380 -17.66 -22.46 2.73
C ARG A 380 -17.04 -21.87 1.46
N ASN A 381 -17.72 -20.95 0.80
CA ASN A 381 -17.28 -20.34 -0.45
C ASN A 381 -16.57 -19.02 -0.15
N ALA A 382 -15.36 -18.87 -0.67
CA ALA A 382 -14.66 -17.58 -0.60
C ALA A 382 -15.46 -16.50 -1.35
N GLY A 383 -15.54 -15.30 -0.78
CA GLY A 383 -16.28 -14.18 -1.38
C GLY A 383 -17.80 -14.20 -1.13
N GLU A 384 -18.29 -15.13 -0.31
CA GLU A 384 -19.69 -15.17 0.13
C GLU A 384 -19.79 -15.01 1.65
N VAL A 385 -20.70 -14.15 2.13
CA VAL A 385 -20.92 -13.88 3.55
C VAL A 385 -22.42 -13.89 3.82
N VAL A 386 -22.85 -14.58 4.87
CA VAL A 386 -24.23 -14.50 5.34
C VAL A 386 -24.37 -13.32 6.29
N ILE A 387 -25.38 -12.50 6.06
CA ILE A 387 -25.79 -11.40 6.95
C ILE A 387 -27.14 -11.72 7.56
N ASP A 388 -27.28 -11.54 8.87
CA ASP A 388 -28.52 -11.75 9.60
C ASP A 388 -28.63 -10.75 10.76
N PHE A 389 -29.75 -10.74 11.43
CA PHE A 389 -30.00 -9.99 12.66
C PHE A 389 -30.84 -10.84 13.62
N ARG A 390 -30.76 -10.57 14.91
CA ARG A 390 -31.56 -11.30 15.87
C ARG A 390 -32.97 -10.71 15.95
N PRO A 391 -34.03 -11.48 15.58
CA PRO A 391 -35.39 -10.98 15.63
C PRO A 391 -35.89 -10.88 17.08
N ARG A 392 -36.70 -9.91 17.31
CA ARG A 392 -37.41 -9.71 18.57
C ARG A 392 -38.90 -9.55 18.29
N ARG A 393 -39.74 -9.90 19.27
CA ARG A 393 -41.17 -9.58 19.18
C ARG A 393 -41.34 -8.07 19.02
N MET A 394 -42.14 -7.68 18.04
CA MET A 394 -42.45 -6.26 17.76
C MET A 394 -42.82 -5.53 19.03
N LYS A 395 -42.13 -4.44 19.28
CA LYS A 395 -42.34 -3.54 20.40
C LYS A 395 -42.34 -2.09 19.94
N ARG A 396 -43.12 -1.23 20.57
CA ARG A 396 -42.99 0.22 20.39
C ARG A 396 -42.05 0.74 21.47
N GLU A 397 -40.89 1.21 21.06
CA GLU A 397 -39.85 1.73 21.95
C GLU A 397 -39.65 3.24 21.71
N TRP A 398 -39.26 3.96 22.75
CA TRP A 398 -38.88 5.34 22.63
C TRP A 398 -37.48 5.42 21.96
N SER A 399 -37.38 6.23 20.91
CA SER A 399 -36.15 6.51 20.21
C SER A 399 -35.87 7.99 20.17
N ARG A 400 -34.60 8.38 20.11
CA ARG A 400 -34.15 9.75 19.99
C ARG A 400 -34.16 10.12 18.51
N PHE A 401 -34.81 11.23 18.19
CA PHE A 401 -34.84 11.81 16.85
C PHE A 401 -34.12 13.15 16.88
N ALA A 402 -33.11 13.25 16.05
CA ALA A 402 -32.35 14.48 15.83
C ALA A 402 -33.02 15.30 14.74
N ALA A 403 -33.25 16.57 15.03
CA ALA A 403 -33.68 17.59 14.07
C ALA A 403 -32.56 18.62 13.89
N ALA A 404 -32.30 19.00 12.65
CA ALA A 404 -31.35 20.08 12.35
C ALA A 404 -31.99 21.43 12.64
N GLU A 405 -31.28 22.32 13.31
CA GLU A 405 -31.74 23.69 13.54
C GLU A 405 -31.58 24.53 12.27
N ALA A 406 -32.64 25.17 11.81
CA ALA A 406 -32.68 25.89 10.53
C ALA A 406 -31.68 27.06 10.43
N ASN A 407 -31.23 27.62 11.56
CA ASN A 407 -30.40 28.83 11.61
C ASN A 407 -29.10 28.65 12.46
N ALA A 408 -28.81 27.45 12.93
CA ALA A 408 -27.65 27.15 13.77
C ALA A 408 -26.95 25.88 13.30
N MET A 409 -25.67 25.71 13.64
CA MET A 409 -24.94 24.50 13.36
C MET A 409 -25.19 23.35 14.35
N GLY A 410 -26.23 23.51 15.19
CA GLY A 410 -26.63 22.59 16.22
C GLY A 410 -27.72 21.59 15.79
N ILE A 411 -27.91 20.58 16.63
CA ILE A 411 -29.04 19.63 16.52
C ILE A 411 -29.82 19.63 17.83
N THR A 412 -31.12 19.47 17.73
CA THR A 412 -32.02 19.24 18.87
C THR A 412 -32.51 17.79 18.83
N PHE A 413 -32.96 17.28 19.97
CA PHE A 413 -33.42 15.91 20.06
C PHE A 413 -34.82 15.85 20.66
N GLU A 414 -35.67 15.01 20.05
CA GLU A 414 -36.99 14.67 20.55
C GLU A 414 -37.16 13.17 20.75
N MET A 415 -38.06 12.77 21.60
CA MET A 415 -38.39 11.36 21.84
C MET A 415 -39.63 10.95 21.06
N ASN A 416 -39.48 10.04 20.11
CA ASN A 416 -40.59 9.49 19.34
C ASN A 416 -40.64 7.96 19.48
N LYS A 417 -41.87 7.39 19.38
CA LYS A 417 -42.03 5.93 19.42
C LYS A 417 -41.88 5.32 18.05
N ILE A 418 -40.94 4.39 17.91
CA ILE A 418 -40.74 3.56 16.71
C ILE A 418 -41.06 2.09 16.98
N GLN A 419 -41.43 1.36 15.93
CA GLN A 419 -41.58 -0.09 15.99
C GLN A 419 -40.21 -0.76 15.76
N ILE A 420 -39.83 -1.62 16.68
CA ILE A 420 -38.57 -2.37 16.60
C ILE A 420 -38.86 -3.87 16.62
N THR A 421 -38.27 -4.61 15.67
CA THR A 421 -38.45 -6.05 15.46
C THR A 421 -37.17 -6.86 15.62
N CYS A 422 -36.08 -6.20 16.01
CA CYS A 422 -34.75 -6.82 16.18
C CYS A 422 -34.14 -6.47 17.54
N GLU A 423 -33.07 -7.18 17.92
CA GLU A 423 -32.21 -6.77 19.03
C GLU A 423 -31.44 -5.50 18.64
N TYR A 424 -31.25 -4.60 19.61
CA TYR A 424 -30.64 -3.31 19.40
C TYR A 424 -29.95 -2.79 20.68
N ASP A 425 -29.02 -1.87 20.52
CA ASP A 425 -28.41 -1.13 21.63
C ASP A 425 -29.18 0.18 21.87
N ASP A 426 -29.85 0.29 23.02
CA ASP A 426 -30.68 1.44 23.40
C ASP A 426 -29.90 2.76 23.40
N TYR A 427 -28.62 2.73 23.70
CA TYR A 427 -27.77 3.92 23.75
C TYR A 427 -27.41 4.45 22.37
N LEU A 428 -27.37 3.58 21.35
CA LEU A 428 -27.01 3.95 19.98
C LEU A 428 -28.21 4.30 19.09
N ILE A 429 -29.46 4.14 19.58
CA ILE A 429 -30.66 4.52 18.84
C ILE A 429 -30.77 6.03 18.78
N VAL A 430 -30.27 6.60 17.70
CA VAL A 430 -30.45 7.98 17.32
C VAL A 430 -30.77 8.02 15.83
N SER A 431 -31.94 8.57 15.47
CA SER A 431 -32.41 8.68 14.09
C SER A 431 -32.55 10.15 13.69
N ALA A 432 -32.51 10.45 12.41
CA ALA A 432 -32.82 11.78 11.90
C ALA A 432 -34.32 11.91 11.63
N GLU A 433 -34.92 13.05 11.97
CA GLU A 433 -36.28 13.38 11.57
C GLU A 433 -36.36 13.59 10.05
N ASP A 434 -35.43 14.39 9.51
CA ASP A 434 -35.18 14.54 8.08
C ASP A 434 -33.72 14.25 7.77
N ALA A 435 -33.48 13.09 7.15
CA ALA A 435 -32.13 12.65 6.83
C ALA A 435 -31.41 13.52 5.78
N LYS A 436 -32.18 14.16 4.86
CA LYS A 436 -31.58 15.06 3.85
C LYS A 436 -31.14 16.37 4.49
N GLN A 437 -31.96 16.90 5.39
CA GLN A 437 -31.61 18.11 6.12
C GLN A 437 -30.40 17.86 7.03
N MET A 438 -30.29 16.66 7.63
CA MET A 438 -29.15 16.26 8.43
C MET A 438 -27.88 16.18 7.58
N ASP A 439 -27.94 15.65 6.34
CA ASP A 439 -26.79 15.63 5.41
C ASP A 439 -26.32 17.06 5.08
N VAL A 440 -27.25 18.01 4.87
CA VAL A 440 -26.91 19.42 4.64
C VAL A 440 -26.22 20.02 5.86
N GLN A 441 -26.73 19.73 7.04
CA GLN A 441 -26.19 20.20 8.32
C GLN A 441 -24.76 19.67 8.53
N SER A 442 -24.54 18.37 8.28
CA SER A 442 -23.22 17.74 8.35
C SER A 442 -22.21 18.46 7.43
N GLN A 443 -22.60 18.76 6.18
CA GLN A 443 -21.74 19.52 5.25
C GLN A 443 -21.45 20.95 5.73
N GLN A 444 -22.38 21.59 6.40
CA GLN A 444 -22.18 22.93 6.97
C GLN A 444 -21.18 22.89 8.14
N VAL A 445 -21.31 21.91 9.02
CA VAL A 445 -20.38 21.67 10.14
C VAL A 445 -18.96 21.42 9.61
N GLU A 446 -18.82 20.59 8.58
CA GLU A 446 -17.54 20.29 7.93
C GLU A 446 -16.90 21.57 7.33
N LYS A 447 -17.69 22.34 6.55
CA LYS A 447 -17.22 23.59 5.94
C LYS A 447 -16.83 24.66 6.95
N ALA A 448 -17.50 24.70 8.10
CA ALA A 448 -17.21 25.64 9.16
C ALA A 448 -15.96 25.25 9.99
N GLY A 449 -15.46 24.01 9.82
CA GLY A 449 -14.28 23.54 10.56
C GLY A 449 -14.54 23.40 12.07
N VAL A 450 -15.77 23.10 12.47
CA VAL A 450 -16.17 22.91 13.88
C VAL A 450 -15.41 21.71 14.44
N SER A 451 -14.84 21.86 15.64
CA SER A 451 -14.14 20.77 16.30
C SER A 451 -15.10 19.76 16.96
N VAL A 452 -14.63 18.54 17.21
CA VAL A 452 -15.41 17.53 17.93
C VAL A 452 -15.80 18.00 19.32
N ASP A 453 -14.91 18.73 20.00
CA ASP A 453 -15.16 19.29 21.34
C ASP A 453 -16.32 20.29 21.32
N GLU A 454 -16.36 21.19 20.34
CA GLU A 454 -17.45 22.15 20.18
C GLU A 454 -18.78 21.46 19.88
N LEU A 455 -18.78 20.41 19.07
CA LEU A 455 -19.97 19.61 18.80
C LEU A 455 -20.46 18.89 20.07
N VAL A 456 -19.56 18.28 20.84
CA VAL A 456 -19.92 17.63 22.11
C VAL A 456 -20.52 18.65 23.10
N GLN A 457 -19.95 19.86 23.20
CA GLN A 457 -20.49 20.93 24.04
C GLN A 457 -21.89 21.36 23.65
N GLN A 458 -22.25 21.28 22.38
CA GLN A 458 -23.60 21.57 21.88
C GLN A 458 -24.56 20.39 22.05
N ILE A 459 -24.11 19.16 21.78
CA ILE A 459 -24.94 17.96 21.79
C ILE A 459 -25.29 17.47 23.20
N VAL A 460 -24.33 17.49 24.14
CA VAL A 460 -24.53 16.96 25.49
C VAL A 460 -25.65 17.66 26.22
N PRO A 461 -25.78 19.02 26.24
CA PRO A 461 -26.90 19.68 26.86
C PRO A 461 -28.26 19.29 26.28
N GLU A 462 -28.34 19.08 24.98
CA GLU A 462 -29.60 18.65 24.30
C GLU A 462 -29.97 17.22 24.69
N LEU A 463 -29.01 16.30 24.73
CA LEU A 463 -29.25 14.92 25.16
C LEU A 463 -29.63 14.82 26.64
N THR A 464 -29.06 15.65 27.52
CA THR A 464 -29.35 15.64 28.95
C THR A 464 -30.75 16.11 29.27
N LYS A 465 -31.37 16.96 28.41
CA LYS A 465 -32.79 17.34 28.54
C LYS A 465 -33.73 16.15 28.46
N LEU A 466 -33.32 15.09 27.75
CA LEU A 466 -34.15 13.89 27.57
C LEU A 466 -33.99 12.88 28.72
N SER A 467 -33.05 13.11 29.63
CA SER A 467 -32.78 12.22 30.75
C SER A 467 -33.35 12.80 32.05
N PRO A 468 -34.12 12.04 32.84
CA PRO A 468 -34.61 12.49 34.14
C PRO A 468 -33.47 12.79 35.14
N GLN A 469 -32.31 12.22 34.91
CA GLN A 469 -31.10 12.38 35.75
C GLN A 469 -30.18 13.50 35.28
N GLY A 470 -30.48 14.15 34.14
CA GLY A 470 -29.63 15.17 33.56
C GLY A 470 -28.26 14.64 33.08
N THR A 471 -28.19 13.37 32.69
CA THR A 471 -26.96 12.69 32.20
C THR A 471 -27.15 12.15 30.79
N ALA A 472 -26.06 12.05 30.05
CA ALA A 472 -26.00 11.40 28.73
C ALA A 472 -24.97 10.27 28.77
N HIS A 473 -25.30 9.11 28.24
CA HIS A 473 -24.36 7.97 28.14
C HIS A 473 -23.38 8.22 26.99
N ALA A 474 -22.10 7.84 27.16
CA ALA A 474 -21.04 8.08 26.17
C ALA A 474 -21.36 7.48 24.78
N LYS A 475 -21.93 6.28 24.70
CA LYS A 475 -22.42 5.71 23.42
C LYS A 475 -23.46 6.58 22.74
N THR A 476 -24.34 7.25 23.50
CA THR A 476 -25.38 8.14 22.94
C THR A 476 -24.75 9.42 22.39
N VAL A 477 -23.77 9.97 23.12
CA VAL A 477 -23.00 11.13 22.62
C VAL A 477 -22.24 10.77 21.35
N TYR A 478 -21.52 9.65 21.33
CA TYR A 478 -20.85 9.12 20.14
C TYR A 478 -21.82 8.96 18.95
N SER A 479 -22.98 8.32 19.16
CA SER A 479 -23.99 8.14 18.10
C SER A 479 -24.52 9.48 17.56
N ALA A 480 -24.76 10.45 18.43
CA ALA A 480 -25.26 11.77 18.07
C ALA A 480 -24.22 12.61 17.32
N VAL A 481 -22.95 12.60 17.76
CA VAL A 481 -21.85 13.27 17.06
C VAL A 481 -21.70 12.70 15.65
N ASN A 482 -21.74 11.38 15.49
CA ASN A 482 -21.61 10.69 14.20
C ASN A 482 -22.81 10.91 13.24
N MET A 483 -23.84 11.64 13.62
CA MET A 483 -24.86 12.14 12.69
C MET A 483 -24.39 13.36 11.88
N LEU A 484 -23.48 14.15 12.45
CA LEU A 484 -22.95 15.38 11.83
C LEU A 484 -21.48 15.28 11.43
N TRP A 485 -20.71 14.51 12.18
CA TRP A 485 -19.26 14.50 12.09
C TRP A 485 -18.72 13.10 12.36
N ARG A 486 -18.18 12.47 11.32
CA ARG A 486 -17.65 11.11 11.46
C ARG A 486 -16.35 11.12 12.26
N CYS A 487 -16.36 10.59 13.46
CA CYS A 487 -15.16 10.40 14.27
C CYS A 487 -15.16 9.04 14.98
N ALA A 488 -13.95 8.55 15.28
CA ALA A 488 -13.77 7.39 16.12
C ALA A 488 -14.22 7.67 17.56
N PRO A 489 -14.48 6.64 18.38
CA PRO A 489 -14.97 6.83 19.74
C PRO A 489 -13.92 7.38 20.73
N GLY A 490 -12.63 7.27 20.41
CA GLY A 490 -11.54 7.69 21.29
C GLY A 490 -11.53 9.18 21.65
N PRO A 491 -11.63 10.10 20.67
CA PRO A 491 -11.75 11.54 20.93
C PRO A 491 -12.95 11.90 21.76
#